data_853ca4da4ccde5558da046a259980901
#
_entry.id   853ca4da4ccde5558da046a259980901
#
_cell.length_a   1.000
_cell.length_b   1.000
_cell.length_c   1.000
_cell.angle_alpha   90.00
_cell.angle_beta   90.00
_cell.angle_gamma   90.00
#
_symmetry.space_group_name_H-M   'P 1'
#
loop_
_entity.id
_entity.type
_entity.pdbx_description
1 polymer ?
#
loop_
_entity_poly.entity_id
_entity_poly.type
_entity_poly.pdbx_seq_one_letter_code
_entity_poly.pdbx_strand_id
1 'polypeptide(L)'
;MVSVAVIVVALLLEAGILKYVNDANAYRLSKVLLDRVVTVLNKNDQSEEELIESLKDDYIVRAKAVSYIVDAKPQVENDVEELQKIAKLMSVDEIHLFDETGCITSGSVPKYFGYSFDSGTQMSYFKPMLTDKSLTMCQDVTPNTSEGKAMMYAIT
;
A
#
# COMPACT_ATOMS: atom_id res chain seq x y z
N MET A 1 -38.33 -3.41 -66.43
CA MET A 1 -38.58 -3.94 -65.04
C MET A 1 -37.38 -4.69 -64.43
N VAL A 2 -36.67 -5.53 -65.19
CA VAL A 2 -35.51 -6.28 -64.70
C VAL A 2 -34.36 -5.39 -64.15
N SER A 3 -34.12 -4.25 -64.76
CA SER A 3 -33.03 -3.34 -64.38
C SER A 3 -33.22 -2.65 -63.00
N VAL A 4 -34.45 -2.32 -62.61
CA VAL A 4 -34.74 -1.71 -61.28
C VAL A 4 -34.56 -2.73 -60.13
N ALA A 5 -35.00 -3.97 -60.34
CA ALA A 5 -34.84 -5.02 -59.39
C ALA A 5 -33.34 -5.35 -59.07
N VAL A 6 -32.53 -5.36 -60.17
CA VAL A 6 -31.07 -5.57 -60.04
C VAL A 6 -30.39 -4.45 -59.19
N ILE A 7 -30.79 -3.19 -59.46
CA ILE A 7 -30.24 -2.03 -58.71
C ILE A 7 -30.63 -2.10 -57.23
N VAL A 8 -31.87 -2.44 -56.90
CA VAL A 8 -32.32 -2.57 -55.50
C VAL A 8 -31.57 -3.67 -54.80
N VAL A 9 -31.37 -4.84 -55.40
CA VAL A 9 -30.59 -5.93 -54.84
C VAL A 9 -29.15 -5.53 -54.60
N ALA A 10 -28.52 -4.83 -55.56
CA ALA A 10 -27.14 -4.34 -55.39
C ALA A 10 -27.02 -3.35 -54.24
N LEU A 11 -27.91 -2.41 -54.06
CA LEU A 11 -27.94 -1.45 -52.94
C LEU A 11 -28.14 -2.13 -51.57
N LEU A 12 -28.98 -3.18 -51.51
CA LEU A 12 -29.16 -3.95 -50.29
C LEU A 12 -27.92 -4.75 -49.90
N LEU A 13 -27.22 -5.33 -50.88
CA LEU A 13 -25.95 -6.02 -50.65
C LEU A 13 -24.85 -5.07 -50.21
N GLU A 14 -24.73 -3.90 -50.81
CA GLU A 14 -23.77 -2.87 -50.39
C GLU A 14 -24.03 -2.39 -48.95
N ALA A 15 -25.30 -2.12 -48.61
CA ALA A 15 -25.68 -1.74 -47.24
C ALA A 15 -25.37 -2.84 -46.22
N GLY A 16 -25.59 -4.10 -46.58
CA GLY A 16 -25.26 -5.26 -45.76
C GLY A 16 -23.75 -5.41 -45.53
N ILE A 17 -22.97 -5.28 -46.60
CA ILE A 17 -21.50 -5.34 -46.51
C ILE A 17 -20.96 -4.18 -45.66
N LEU A 18 -21.45 -2.96 -45.91
CA LEU A 18 -21.02 -1.78 -45.15
C LEU A 18 -21.30 -1.93 -43.65
N LYS A 19 -22.50 -2.41 -43.31
CA LYS A 19 -22.88 -2.69 -41.92
C LYS A 19 -21.93 -3.73 -41.29
N TYR A 20 -21.70 -4.86 -41.94
CA TYR A 20 -20.83 -5.91 -41.47
C TYR A 20 -19.40 -5.41 -41.25
N VAL A 21 -18.82 -4.64 -42.15
CA VAL A 21 -17.47 -4.07 -42.03
C VAL A 21 -17.42 -3.08 -40.88
N ASN A 22 -18.45 -2.26 -40.72
CA ASN A 22 -18.52 -1.28 -39.61
C ASN A 22 -18.61 -1.97 -38.25
N ASP A 23 -19.46 -2.97 -38.11
CA ASP A 23 -19.62 -3.75 -36.87
C ASP A 23 -18.32 -4.50 -36.52
N ALA A 24 -17.65 -5.11 -37.51
CA ALA A 24 -16.38 -5.79 -37.32
C ALA A 24 -15.26 -4.82 -36.90
N ASN A 25 -15.22 -3.62 -37.46
CA ASN A 25 -14.25 -2.59 -37.08
C ASN A 25 -14.53 -2.03 -35.70
N ALA A 26 -15.79 -1.80 -35.33
CA ALA A 26 -16.19 -1.36 -33.98
C ALA A 26 -15.81 -2.40 -32.93
N TYR A 27 -16.07 -3.68 -33.19
CA TYR A 27 -15.65 -4.77 -32.29
C TYR A 27 -14.13 -4.83 -32.09
N ARG A 28 -13.38 -4.74 -33.22
CA ARG A 28 -11.91 -4.78 -33.17
C ARG A 28 -11.34 -3.58 -32.42
N LEU A 29 -11.89 -2.39 -32.62
CA LEU A 29 -11.49 -1.18 -31.88
C LEU A 29 -11.79 -1.30 -30.39
N SER A 30 -12.99 -1.76 -30.02
CA SER A 30 -13.38 -1.98 -28.62
C SER A 30 -12.45 -2.97 -27.94
N LYS A 31 -12.08 -4.07 -28.62
CA LYS A 31 -11.13 -5.06 -28.07
C LYS A 31 -9.76 -4.44 -27.82
N VAL A 32 -9.21 -3.68 -28.78
CA VAL A 32 -7.91 -3.00 -28.65
C VAL A 32 -7.93 -1.98 -27.48
N LEU A 33 -9.03 -1.23 -27.34
CA LEU A 33 -9.18 -0.29 -26.23
C LEU A 33 -9.26 -1.01 -24.89
N LEU A 34 -10.01 -2.12 -24.80
CA LEU A 34 -10.10 -2.92 -23.58
C LEU A 34 -8.73 -3.49 -23.20
N ASP A 35 -8.01 -4.10 -24.14
CA ASP A 35 -6.66 -4.65 -23.88
C ASP A 35 -5.71 -3.55 -23.41
N ARG A 36 -5.83 -2.33 -23.95
CA ARG A 36 -5.03 -1.18 -23.50
C ARG A 36 -5.37 -0.75 -22.08
N VAL A 37 -6.66 -0.69 -21.73
CA VAL A 37 -7.12 -0.36 -20.38
C VAL A 37 -6.59 -1.39 -19.37
N VAL A 38 -6.74 -2.69 -19.67
CA VAL A 38 -6.23 -3.77 -18.83
C VAL A 38 -4.70 -3.66 -18.64
N THR A 39 -3.97 -3.38 -19.72
CA THR A 39 -2.51 -3.20 -19.64
C THR A 39 -2.12 -2.02 -18.75
N VAL A 40 -2.83 -0.89 -18.85
CA VAL A 40 -2.58 0.31 -18.03
C VAL A 40 -2.90 0.02 -16.56
N LEU A 41 -4.02 -0.67 -16.27
CA LEU A 41 -4.39 -1.04 -14.91
C LEU A 41 -3.32 -1.96 -14.28
N ASN A 42 -2.93 -3.03 -14.96
CA ASN A 42 -1.90 -3.95 -14.46
C ASN A 42 -0.55 -3.25 -14.22
N LYS A 43 -0.18 -2.30 -15.08
CA LYS A 43 1.06 -1.52 -14.89
C LYS A 43 0.96 -0.58 -13.68
N ASN A 44 -0.22 0.01 -13.44
CA ASN A 44 -0.43 0.86 -12.27
C ASN A 44 -0.36 0.05 -10.98
N ASP A 45 -1.01 -1.13 -10.94
CA ASP A 45 -0.99 -2.03 -9.80
C ASP A 45 0.45 -2.47 -9.46
N GLN A 46 1.24 -2.85 -10.48
CA GLN A 46 2.65 -3.20 -10.28
C GLN A 46 3.47 -2.01 -9.76
N SER A 47 3.23 -0.82 -10.27
CA SER A 47 3.95 0.38 -9.80
C SER A 47 3.56 0.76 -8.37
N GLU A 48 2.33 0.50 -7.96
CA GLU A 48 1.87 0.70 -6.58
C GLU A 48 2.54 -0.30 -5.62
N GLU A 49 2.60 -1.58 -5.99
CA GLU A 49 3.30 -2.61 -5.20
C GLU A 49 4.78 -2.27 -5.01
N GLU A 50 5.49 -1.88 -6.09
CA GLU A 50 6.89 -1.48 -6.03
C GLU A 50 7.10 -0.26 -5.11
N LEU A 51 6.18 0.71 -5.13
CA LEU A 51 6.21 1.88 -4.26
C LEU A 51 6.00 1.49 -2.79
N ILE A 52 5.02 0.64 -2.50
CA ILE A 52 4.74 0.15 -1.14
C ILE A 52 5.95 -0.57 -0.57
N GLU A 53 6.57 -1.48 -1.33
CA GLU A 53 7.77 -2.19 -0.86
C GLU A 53 8.95 -1.23 -0.61
N SER A 54 9.15 -0.25 -1.49
CA SER A 54 10.17 0.79 -1.29
C SER A 54 9.91 1.62 -0.02
N LEU A 55 8.66 1.92 0.28
CA LEU A 55 8.28 2.63 1.51
C LEU A 55 8.52 1.78 2.75
N LYS A 56 8.23 0.49 2.71
CA LYS A 56 8.50 -0.44 3.82
C LYS A 56 10.00 -0.50 4.14
N ASP A 57 10.84 -0.62 3.12
CA ASP A 57 12.29 -0.61 3.29
C ASP A 57 12.78 0.69 3.94
N ASP A 58 12.27 1.84 3.50
CA ASP A 58 12.62 3.14 4.06
C ASP A 58 12.20 3.25 5.54
N TYR A 59 10.98 2.80 5.90
CA TYR A 59 10.54 2.77 7.31
C TYR A 59 11.36 1.82 8.17
N ILE A 60 11.79 0.68 7.65
CA ILE A 60 12.69 -0.24 8.34
C ILE A 60 14.05 0.44 8.63
N VAL A 61 14.59 1.18 7.66
CA VAL A 61 15.84 1.94 7.86
C VAL A 61 15.68 2.99 8.95
N ARG A 62 14.54 3.70 8.98
CA ARG A 62 14.22 4.69 10.02
C ARG A 62 14.08 4.03 11.39
N ALA A 63 13.39 2.88 11.49
CA ALA A 63 13.27 2.13 12.73
C ALA A 63 14.65 1.72 13.28
N LYS A 64 15.53 1.18 12.44
CA LYS A 64 16.92 0.85 12.81
C LYS A 64 17.72 2.08 13.26
N ALA A 65 17.53 3.23 12.60
CA ALA A 65 18.19 4.47 13.01
C ALA A 65 17.70 4.95 14.38
N VAL A 66 16.41 4.84 14.67
CA VAL A 66 15.84 5.15 15.99
C VAL A 66 16.40 4.20 17.04
N SER A 67 16.40 2.89 16.80
CA SER A 67 16.99 1.89 17.70
C SER A 67 18.43 2.22 18.02
N TYR A 68 19.24 2.48 17.00
CA TYR A 68 20.65 2.88 17.20
C TYR A 68 20.82 4.15 18.06
N ILE A 69 19.95 5.16 17.87
CA ILE A 69 19.99 6.39 18.68
C ILE A 69 19.66 6.10 20.14
N VAL A 70 18.64 5.28 20.39
CA VAL A 70 18.23 4.90 21.75
C VAL A 70 19.33 4.10 22.44
N ASP A 71 19.91 3.12 21.75
CA ASP A 71 21.02 2.31 22.27
C ASP A 71 22.25 3.17 22.61
N ALA A 72 22.57 4.14 21.73
CA ALA A 72 23.71 5.04 21.93
C ALA A 72 23.48 6.08 23.06
N LYS A 73 22.21 6.39 23.36
CA LYS A 73 21.79 7.39 24.33
C LYS A 73 20.62 6.88 25.18
N PRO A 74 20.83 5.95 26.13
CA PRO A 74 19.73 5.32 26.89
C PRO A 74 18.83 6.30 27.66
N GLN A 75 19.35 7.50 28.01
CA GLN A 75 18.55 8.54 28.66
C GLN A 75 17.38 9.04 27.81
N VAL A 76 17.44 8.86 26.48
CA VAL A 76 16.37 9.26 25.53
C VAL A 76 15.15 8.35 25.66
N GLU A 77 15.34 7.11 26.11
CA GLU A 77 14.26 6.13 26.23
C GLU A 77 13.09 6.67 27.07
N ASN A 78 13.36 7.40 28.15
CA ASN A 78 12.33 7.92 29.05
C ASN A 78 12.03 9.42 28.82
N ASP A 79 12.53 10.02 27.76
CA ASP A 79 12.34 11.43 27.41
C ASP A 79 11.36 11.58 26.22
N VAL A 80 10.08 11.79 26.54
CA VAL A 80 9.02 11.96 25.55
C VAL A 80 9.32 13.11 24.59
N GLU A 81 9.84 14.24 25.09
CA GLU A 81 10.12 15.42 24.26
C GLU A 81 11.26 15.16 23.29
N GLU A 82 12.29 14.43 23.75
CA GLU A 82 13.40 14.06 22.88
C GLU A 82 12.98 13.02 21.83
N LEU A 83 12.16 12.04 22.21
CA LEU A 83 11.57 11.08 21.26
C LEU A 83 10.68 11.77 20.22
N GLN A 84 9.94 12.82 20.59
CA GLN A 84 9.17 13.64 19.64
C GLN A 84 10.08 14.38 18.66
N LYS A 85 11.21 14.91 19.12
CA LYS A 85 12.20 15.56 18.22
C LYS A 85 12.81 14.55 17.26
N ILE A 86 13.12 13.34 17.74
CA ILE A 86 13.65 12.26 16.91
C ILE A 86 12.60 11.82 15.89
N ALA A 87 11.33 11.66 16.27
CA ALA A 87 10.25 11.33 15.34
C ALA A 87 10.15 12.36 14.21
N LYS A 88 10.18 13.65 14.58
CA LYS A 88 10.17 14.73 13.59
C LYS A 88 11.40 14.71 12.68
N LEU A 89 12.59 14.47 13.23
CA LEU A 89 13.84 14.35 12.46
C LEU A 89 13.77 13.17 11.45
N MET A 90 13.22 12.04 11.88
CA MET A 90 13.05 10.84 11.05
C MET A 90 11.86 10.93 10.12
N SER A 91 11.07 12.02 10.16
CA SER A 91 9.83 12.18 9.38
C SER A 91 8.85 11.02 9.58
N VAL A 92 8.67 10.61 10.84
CA VAL A 92 7.66 9.64 11.28
C VAL A 92 6.67 10.32 12.23
N ASP A 93 5.43 9.82 12.26
CA ASP A 93 4.38 10.39 13.11
C ASP A 93 4.63 10.06 14.59
N GLU A 94 5.10 8.85 14.88
CA GLU A 94 5.26 8.36 16.25
C GLU A 94 6.37 7.32 16.37
N ILE A 95 6.94 7.23 17.58
CA ILE A 95 7.94 6.25 17.97
C ILE A 95 7.41 5.55 19.24
N HIS A 96 7.46 4.22 19.25
CA HIS A 96 7.11 3.38 20.40
C HIS A 96 8.27 2.47 20.74
N LEU A 97 8.59 2.40 22.02
CA LEU A 97 9.60 1.49 22.56
C LEU A 97 8.89 0.40 23.37
N PHE A 98 9.26 -0.84 23.10
CA PHE A 98 8.63 -2.01 23.67
C PHE A 98 9.56 -2.71 24.64
N ASP A 99 9.00 -3.26 25.70
CA ASP A 99 9.72 -4.19 26.56
C ASP A 99 9.78 -5.60 25.93
N GLU A 100 10.43 -6.53 26.64
CA GLU A 100 10.60 -7.91 26.19
C GLU A 100 9.27 -8.67 26.05
N THR A 101 8.18 -8.18 26.64
CA THR A 101 6.84 -8.77 26.56
C THR A 101 6.02 -8.20 25.40
N GLY A 102 6.56 -7.21 24.69
CA GLY A 102 5.88 -6.51 23.59
C GLY A 102 4.88 -5.47 24.08
N CYS A 103 5.08 -4.95 25.31
CA CYS A 103 4.30 -3.84 25.86
C CYS A 103 5.01 -2.51 25.56
N ILE A 104 4.26 -1.49 25.14
CA ILE A 104 4.77 -0.12 24.97
C ILE A 104 5.03 0.47 26.34
N THR A 105 6.30 0.66 26.69
CA THR A 105 6.73 1.24 27.97
C THR A 105 7.12 2.70 27.84
N SER A 106 7.51 3.12 26.64
CA SER A 106 7.94 4.48 26.33
C SER A 106 7.68 4.82 24.85
N GLY A 107 7.81 6.10 24.49
CA GLY A 107 7.61 6.56 23.13
C GLY A 107 7.30 8.05 23.04
N SER A 108 7.14 8.53 21.81
CA SER A 108 6.80 9.93 21.53
C SER A 108 5.33 10.29 21.84
N VAL A 109 4.46 9.27 22.05
CA VAL A 109 3.00 9.44 22.23
C VAL A 109 2.54 8.69 23.50
N PRO A 110 2.53 9.33 24.67
CA PRO A 110 2.27 8.69 25.97
C PRO A 110 0.90 7.99 26.09
N LYS A 111 -0.10 8.40 25.32
CA LYS A 111 -1.45 7.78 25.36
C LYS A 111 -1.45 6.30 24.99
N TYR A 112 -0.39 5.80 24.36
CA TYR A 112 -0.28 4.39 23.98
C TYR A 112 0.51 3.53 24.96
N PHE A 113 1.07 4.11 26.04
CA PHE A 113 1.78 3.34 27.06
C PHE A 113 0.84 2.29 27.66
N GLY A 114 1.34 1.08 27.80
CA GLY A 114 0.58 -0.08 28.27
C GLY A 114 -0.13 -0.87 27.14
N TYR A 115 -0.17 -0.37 25.90
CA TYR A 115 -0.60 -1.19 24.77
C TYR A 115 0.46 -2.26 24.49
N SER A 116 0.01 -3.44 24.08
CA SER A 116 0.90 -4.56 23.79
C SER A 116 0.53 -5.23 22.46
N PHE A 117 1.33 -6.19 22.03
CA PHE A 117 1.01 -6.99 20.85
C PHE A 117 -0.30 -7.79 20.97
N ASP A 118 -0.96 -7.80 22.15
CA ASP A 118 -2.30 -8.36 22.37
C ASP A 118 -3.43 -7.31 22.27
N SER A 119 -3.09 -6.04 22.13
CA SER A 119 -4.06 -4.93 22.21
C SER A 119 -4.93 -4.75 20.94
N GLY A 120 -4.84 -5.62 19.95
CA GLY A 120 -5.66 -5.58 18.74
C GLY A 120 -4.99 -6.24 17.54
N THR A 121 -5.75 -6.35 16.45
CA THR A 121 -5.30 -7.05 15.25
C THR A 121 -4.05 -6.41 14.63
N GLN A 122 -4.01 -5.09 14.59
CA GLN A 122 -2.86 -4.34 14.06
C GLN A 122 -1.60 -4.63 14.87
N MET A 123 -1.67 -4.55 16.21
CA MET A 123 -0.54 -4.82 17.11
C MET A 123 -0.09 -6.29 17.05
N SER A 124 -1.03 -7.22 16.90
CA SER A 124 -0.74 -8.66 16.90
C SER A 124 0.10 -9.12 15.70
N TYR A 125 0.19 -8.31 14.65
CA TYR A 125 1.08 -8.56 13.52
C TYR A 125 2.55 -8.72 13.95
N PHE A 126 2.97 -8.04 15.02
CA PHE A 126 4.35 -8.02 15.49
C PHE A 126 4.68 -9.10 16.54
N LYS A 127 3.72 -9.96 16.91
CA LYS A 127 3.94 -11.08 17.85
C LYS A 127 5.12 -11.99 17.54
N PRO A 128 5.46 -12.28 16.27
CA PRO A 128 6.65 -13.09 15.97
C PRO A 128 7.94 -12.57 16.59
N MET A 129 8.05 -11.26 16.82
CA MET A 129 9.22 -10.65 17.46
C MET A 129 9.40 -11.03 18.94
N LEU A 130 8.35 -11.52 19.61
CA LEU A 130 8.48 -12.07 20.97
C LEU A 130 9.31 -13.34 21.00
N THR A 131 9.30 -14.09 19.90
CA THR A 131 10.02 -15.37 19.78
C THR A 131 11.38 -15.20 19.11
N ASP A 132 11.45 -14.31 18.12
CA ASP A 132 12.68 -14.02 17.38
C ASP A 132 12.95 -12.52 17.38
N LYS A 133 13.88 -12.11 18.23
CA LYS A 133 14.31 -10.71 18.43
C LYS A 133 15.16 -10.17 17.26
N SER A 134 15.58 -11.01 16.34
CA SER A 134 16.36 -10.58 15.16
C SER A 134 15.49 -10.15 13.99
N LEU A 135 14.18 -10.34 14.09
CA LEU A 135 13.25 -9.95 13.04
C LEU A 135 13.21 -8.44 12.86
N THR A 136 13.01 -8.04 11.63
CA THR A 136 12.64 -6.70 11.23
C THR A 136 11.36 -6.80 10.44
N MET A 137 10.32 -6.09 10.85
CA MET A 137 8.99 -6.23 10.26
C MET A 137 8.42 -4.86 9.90
N CYS A 138 7.77 -4.78 8.76
CA CYS A 138 6.94 -3.65 8.38
C CYS A 138 5.60 -4.17 7.87
N GLN A 139 4.50 -3.64 8.42
CA GLN A 139 3.16 -4.03 7.98
C GLN A 139 2.67 -3.14 6.85
N ASP A 140 1.68 -3.61 6.10
CA ASP A 140 0.95 -2.78 5.15
C ASP A 140 0.19 -1.66 5.87
N VAL A 141 -0.24 -0.64 5.10
CA VAL A 141 -1.08 0.42 5.65
C VAL A 141 -2.33 -0.20 6.27
N THR A 142 -2.47 -0.01 7.57
CA THR A 142 -3.51 -0.65 8.38
C THR A 142 -4.09 0.37 9.36
N PRO A 143 -5.40 0.33 9.66
CA PRO A 143 -5.98 1.17 10.70
C PRO A 143 -5.32 0.88 12.06
N ASN A 144 -4.82 1.91 12.74
CA ASN A 144 -4.22 1.74 14.05
C ASN A 144 -5.28 1.32 15.10
N THR A 145 -4.81 0.64 16.15
CA THR A 145 -5.70 0.02 17.16
C THR A 145 -6.57 1.01 17.91
N SER A 146 -6.11 2.26 18.11
CA SER A 146 -6.81 3.20 19.00
C SER A 146 -7.75 4.17 18.28
N GLU A 147 -7.39 4.65 17.10
CA GLU A 147 -8.09 5.74 16.42
C GLU A 147 -8.63 5.33 15.04
N GLY A 148 -8.26 4.16 14.54
CA GLY A 148 -8.59 3.71 13.20
C GLY A 148 -7.91 4.55 12.08
N LYS A 149 -6.90 5.37 12.42
CA LYS A 149 -6.11 6.11 11.45
C LYS A 149 -5.25 5.14 10.63
N ALA A 150 -5.26 5.30 9.31
CA ALA A 150 -4.41 4.50 8.41
C ALA A 150 -2.94 4.84 8.66
N MET A 151 -2.16 3.84 9.07
CA MET A 151 -0.75 3.96 9.43
C MET A 151 0.04 2.78 8.87
N MET A 152 1.33 2.99 8.64
CA MET A 152 2.30 1.92 8.35
C MET A 152 3.31 1.90 9.49
N TYR A 153 3.51 0.73 10.11
CA TYR A 153 4.44 0.58 11.23
C TYR A 153 5.58 -0.37 10.85
N ALA A 154 6.79 0.06 11.16
CA ALA A 154 8.00 -0.76 11.08
C ALA A 154 8.62 -0.92 12.47
N ILE A 155 9.13 -2.11 12.76
CA ILE A 155 9.76 -2.46 14.03
C ILE A 155 11.03 -3.27 13.79
N THR A 156 12.03 -3.11 14.65
CA THR A 156 13.31 -3.82 14.62
C THR A 156 13.76 -4.16 16.02
#